data_a32ec93b136fa559c516b06d554461ad
#
_entry.id   a32ec93b136fa559c516b06d554461ad
#
_cell.length_a   1.000
_cell.length_b   1.000
_cell.length_c   1.000
_cell.angle_alpha   90.00
_cell.angle_beta   90.00
_cell.angle_gamma   90.00
#
_symmetry.space_group_name_H-M   'P 1'
#
loop_
_entity.id
_entity.type
_entity.pdbx_description
1 polymer ?
#
loop_
_entity_poly.entity_id
_entity_poly.type
_entity_poly.pdbx_seq_one_letter_code
_entity_poly.pdbx_strand_id
1 'polypeptide(L)'
;ATNKSKSGSIVYGMDLLLNITGGSIGRCAMVPSDFPGANVNQHVMIVRRIEPSLCRFVHAFVTSPFTQALILGKQLGSGRGGLSAETFSTFLIPVPPLAEQRRIVDVLDKHLALVDGIERDRANLDALFAQLKSKVLDLAVRGELVEHDPEDEPAGELLARIREEKLAMVERGELKQKDIKNDTVIFTGSDGLRYEKPADGKGKAKCIEDEIPFEIPEGWS
;
A
#
# COMPACT_ATOMS: atom_id res chain seq x y z
N ALA A 1 35.06 10.12 16.70
CA ALA A 1 36.38 9.47 16.64
C ALA A 1 36.54 8.58 15.39
N THR A 2 35.50 7.98 14.88
CA THR A 2 35.50 7.04 13.72
C THR A 2 35.76 7.76 12.39
N ASN A 3 35.40 9.05 12.27
CA ASN A 3 35.53 9.83 11.05
C ASN A 3 36.99 10.13 10.66
N LYS A 4 37.88 10.27 11.60
CA LYS A 4 39.31 10.63 11.33
C LYS A 4 40.16 9.44 10.85
N SER A 5 39.77 8.21 11.19
CA SER A 5 40.56 7.01 10.84
C SER A 5 40.26 6.43 9.44
N LYS A 6 39.18 6.90 8.77
CA LYS A 6 38.76 6.41 7.44
C LYS A 6 38.46 7.57 6.49
N SER A 7 39.48 8.40 6.23
CA SER A 7 39.33 9.62 5.40
C SER A 7 38.75 9.36 4.01
N GLY A 8 39.04 8.22 3.39
CA GLY A 8 38.56 7.85 2.05
C GLY A 8 37.07 7.46 1.98
N SER A 9 36.39 7.28 3.13
CA SER A 9 34.98 6.93 3.19
C SER A 9 34.07 8.06 3.68
N ILE A 10 34.63 9.27 3.88
CA ILE A 10 33.85 10.42 4.34
C ILE A 10 33.04 10.98 3.20
N VAL A 11 31.75 11.17 3.45
CA VAL A 11 30.75 11.75 2.54
C VAL A 11 30.62 13.25 2.80
N TYR A 12 30.57 14.05 1.75
CA TYR A 12 30.32 15.49 1.81
C TYR A 12 29.04 15.84 1.05
N GLY A 13 28.52 17.01 1.30
CA GLY A 13 27.39 17.54 0.54
C GLY A 13 27.65 17.51 -0.97
N MET A 14 26.65 17.15 -1.73
CA MET A 14 26.67 17.00 -3.17
C MET A 14 27.56 15.86 -3.72
N ASP A 15 28.08 14.95 -2.89
CA ASP A 15 28.64 13.68 -3.38
C ASP A 15 27.54 12.80 -3.97
N LEU A 16 27.87 11.97 -4.94
CA LEU A 16 26.99 10.90 -5.41
C LEU A 16 27.39 9.59 -4.75
N LEU A 17 26.41 8.91 -4.17
CA LEU A 17 26.55 7.61 -3.53
C LEU A 17 26.01 6.52 -4.45
N LEU A 18 26.90 5.70 -5.01
CA LEU A 18 26.54 4.61 -5.91
C LEU A 18 26.68 3.27 -5.18
N ASN A 19 25.61 2.50 -5.13
CA ASN A 19 25.66 1.16 -4.62
C ASN A 19 26.31 0.21 -5.64
N ILE A 20 27.37 -0.48 -5.22
CA ILE A 20 28.23 -1.28 -6.11
C ILE A 20 28.13 -2.77 -5.86
N THR A 21 27.31 -3.23 -4.90
CA THR A 21 27.13 -4.66 -4.59
C THR A 21 25.69 -5.01 -4.22
N GLY A 22 25.37 -6.30 -4.33
CA GLY A 22 24.08 -6.86 -3.89
C GLY A 22 22.90 -6.52 -4.79
N GLY A 23 21.69 -6.80 -4.32
CA GLY A 23 20.44 -6.64 -5.11
C GLY A 23 20.04 -5.19 -5.43
N SER A 24 20.75 -4.20 -4.87
CA SER A 24 20.54 -2.76 -5.12
C SER A 24 21.67 -2.10 -5.89
N ILE A 25 22.51 -2.91 -6.54
CA ILE A 25 23.61 -2.42 -7.38
C ILE A 25 23.09 -1.43 -8.44
N GLY A 26 23.82 -0.35 -8.68
CA GLY A 26 23.46 0.71 -9.62
C GLY A 26 22.57 1.80 -9.01
N ARG A 27 21.96 1.61 -7.85
CA ARG A 27 21.24 2.70 -7.19
C ARG A 27 22.20 3.84 -6.85
N CYS A 28 21.84 5.03 -7.28
CA CYS A 28 22.63 6.24 -7.07
C CYS A 28 21.78 7.31 -6.40
N ALA A 29 22.32 7.94 -5.37
CA ALA A 29 21.68 9.06 -4.67
C ALA A 29 22.65 10.24 -4.59
N MET A 30 22.11 11.45 -4.71
CA MET A 30 22.86 12.70 -4.49
C MET A 30 22.71 13.12 -3.03
N VAL A 31 23.83 13.42 -2.37
CA VAL A 31 23.86 13.87 -0.99
C VAL A 31 23.40 15.33 -0.92
N PRO A 32 22.48 15.70 0.00
CA PRO A 32 22.09 17.10 0.21
C PRO A 32 23.29 18.01 0.48
N SER A 33 23.20 19.27 0.06
CA SER A 33 24.31 20.24 0.20
C SER A 33 24.70 20.55 1.64
N ASP A 34 23.73 20.47 2.56
CA ASP A 34 23.83 20.77 4.00
C ASP A 34 24.11 19.53 4.86
N PHE A 35 24.51 18.41 4.22
CA PHE A 35 24.73 17.15 4.90
C PHE A 35 25.87 17.24 5.92
N PRO A 36 25.67 16.81 7.18
CA PRO A 36 26.64 17.03 8.27
C PRO A 36 27.88 16.14 8.19
N GLY A 37 27.93 15.23 7.22
CA GLY A 37 29.01 14.27 7.05
C GLY A 37 28.73 12.91 7.69
N ALA A 38 29.12 11.87 6.98
CA ALA A 38 29.08 10.47 7.43
C ALA A 38 30.17 9.67 6.76
N ASN A 39 30.26 8.38 7.07
CA ASN A 39 31.11 7.44 6.35
C ASN A 39 30.26 6.40 5.64
N VAL A 40 30.64 6.01 4.43
CA VAL A 40 30.08 4.86 3.71
C VAL A 40 30.80 3.56 4.10
N ASN A 41 30.09 2.45 3.88
CA ASN A 41 30.66 1.11 3.96
C ASN A 41 31.23 0.66 2.60
N GLN A 42 31.79 -0.55 2.53
CA GLN A 42 32.38 -1.13 1.33
C GLN A 42 31.40 -1.42 0.19
N HIS A 43 30.12 -1.28 0.40
CA HIS A 43 29.06 -1.53 -0.59
C HIS A 43 28.66 -0.29 -1.37
N VAL A 44 29.13 0.88 -0.93
CA VAL A 44 28.79 2.18 -1.51
C VAL A 44 30.06 2.89 -1.96
N MET A 45 30.10 3.24 -3.24
CA MET A 45 31.14 4.04 -3.83
C MET A 45 30.76 5.52 -3.78
N ILE A 46 31.71 6.38 -3.40
CA ILE A 46 31.55 7.84 -3.50
C ILE A 46 32.07 8.29 -4.85
N VAL A 47 31.17 8.88 -5.66
CA VAL A 47 31.55 9.57 -6.88
C VAL A 47 31.58 11.07 -6.57
N ARG A 48 32.82 11.58 -6.43
CA ARG A 48 33.06 12.99 -6.06
C ARG A 48 33.49 13.78 -7.28
N ARG A 49 32.73 14.83 -7.50
CA ARG A 49 33.04 15.75 -8.60
C ARG A 49 34.15 16.74 -8.24
N ILE A 50 34.88 17.18 -9.24
CA ILE A 50 35.81 18.31 -9.14
C ILE A 50 35.03 19.63 -9.39
N GLU A 51 34.15 19.62 -10.40
CA GLU A 51 33.31 20.76 -10.77
C GLU A 51 31.89 20.65 -10.18
N PRO A 52 31.48 21.58 -9.29
CA PRO A 52 30.19 21.52 -8.62
C PRO A 52 28.96 21.46 -9.54
N SER A 53 29.02 22.12 -10.67
CA SER A 53 27.90 22.20 -11.63
C SER A 53 27.58 20.86 -12.30
N LEU A 54 28.54 19.93 -12.34
CA LEU A 54 28.39 18.63 -13.00
C LEU A 54 27.52 17.63 -12.18
N CYS A 55 27.33 17.83 -10.89
CA CYS A 55 26.78 16.82 -10.00
C CYS A 55 25.42 16.30 -10.46
N ARG A 56 24.48 17.20 -10.76
CA ARG A 56 23.11 16.83 -11.17
C ARG A 56 23.09 16.13 -12.53
N PHE A 57 23.91 16.62 -13.47
CA PHE A 57 24.02 15.99 -14.80
C PHE A 57 24.63 14.59 -14.69
N VAL A 58 25.71 14.42 -13.92
CA VAL A 58 26.33 13.11 -13.69
C VAL A 58 25.36 12.17 -12.97
N HIS A 59 24.60 12.65 -11.99
CA HIS A 59 23.55 11.88 -11.35
C HIS A 59 22.51 11.38 -12.36
N ALA A 60 21.99 12.28 -13.20
CA ALA A 60 21.04 11.93 -14.24
C ALA A 60 21.63 10.90 -15.24
N PHE A 61 22.89 11.05 -15.63
CA PHE A 61 23.58 10.08 -16.47
C PHE A 61 23.69 8.71 -15.78
N VAL A 62 24.15 8.66 -14.53
CA VAL A 62 24.32 7.39 -13.79
C VAL A 62 22.99 6.68 -13.58
N THR A 63 21.92 7.42 -13.32
CA THR A 63 20.57 6.84 -13.13
C THR A 63 19.84 6.54 -14.43
N SER A 64 20.39 6.94 -15.59
CA SER A 64 19.75 6.68 -16.88
C SER A 64 19.66 5.18 -17.21
N PRO A 65 18.62 4.73 -17.95
CA PRO A 65 18.48 3.33 -18.36
C PRO A 65 19.72 2.81 -19.11
N PHE A 66 20.38 3.65 -19.89
CA PHE A 66 21.61 3.31 -20.60
C PHE A 66 22.73 2.92 -19.64
N THR A 67 23.04 3.76 -18.66
CA THR A 67 24.10 3.50 -17.69
C THR A 67 23.75 2.33 -16.77
N GLN A 68 22.48 2.21 -16.38
CA GLN A 68 22.00 1.08 -15.58
C GLN A 68 22.17 -0.26 -16.34
N ALA A 69 21.90 -0.29 -17.64
CA ALA A 69 22.15 -1.48 -18.47
C ALA A 69 23.65 -1.81 -18.55
N LEU A 70 24.54 -0.81 -18.65
CA LEU A 70 26.00 -1.02 -18.60
C LEU A 70 26.45 -1.61 -17.25
N ILE A 71 25.94 -1.08 -16.14
CA ILE A 71 26.26 -1.57 -14.80
C ILE A 71 25.86 -3.03 -14.67
N LEU A 72 24.63 -3.40 -15.05
CA LEU A 72 24.13 -4.77 -15.01
C LEU A 72 24.90 -5.70 -15.94
N GLY A 73 25.25 -5.26 -17.16
CA GLY A 73 26.02 -6.04 -18.12
C GLY A 73 27.44 -6.35 -17.60
N LYS A 74 28.09 -5.41 -16.92
CA LYS A 74 29.40 -5.64 -16.30
C LYS A 74 29.34 -6.53 -15.07
N GLN A 75 28.24 -6.50 -14.31
CA GLN A 75 28.00 -7.40 -13.20
C GLN A 75 27.92 -8.86 -13.64
N LEU A 76 27.24 -9.16 -14.76
CA LEU A 76 27.07 -10.50 -15.29
C LEU A 76 28.39 -11.11 -15.80
N GLY A 77 29.35 -10.29 -16.18
CA GLY A 77 30.67 -10.72 -16.68
C GLY A 77 31.73 -10.96 -15.60
N SER A 78 31.47 -10.55 -14.35
CA SER A 78 32.39 -10.76 -13.22
C SER A 78 31.87 -11.89 -12.34
N GLY A 79 32.60 -12.95 -12.16
CA GLY A 79 32.22 -14.13 -11.34
C GLY A 79 32.00 -13.84 -9.83
N ARG A 80 32.07 -12.58 -9.40
CA ARG A 80 31.69 -12.08 -8.08
C ARG A 80 30.81 -10.84 -8.30
N GLY A 81 29.52 -11.01 -8.30
CA GLY A 81 28.51 -9.97 -8.56
C GLY A 81 28.69 -8.62 -7.86
N GLY A 82 29.52 -7.76 -8.41
CA GLY A 82 29.78 -6.42 -7.92
C GLY A 82 30.41 -5.52 -8.99
N LEU A 83 30.19 -4.22 -8.89
CA LEU A 83 30.81 -3.20 -9.72
C LEU A 83 32.05 -2.65 -9.00
N SER A 84 33.25 -2.79 -9.59
CA SER A 84 34.43 -2.16 -9.01
C SER A 84 34.50 -0.67 -9.40
N ALA A 85 35.17 0.14 -8.57
CA ALA A 85 35.44 1.53 -8.89
C ALA A 85 36.29 1.65 -10.17
N GLU A 86 37.22 0.72 -10.40
CA GLU A 86 38.02 0.64 -11.62
C GLU A 86 37.12 0.39 -12.84
N THR A 87 36.22 -0.56 -12.80
CA THR A 87 35.26 -0.81 -13.89
C THR A 87 34.38 0.41 -14.14
N PHE A 88 33.86 1.05 -13.09
CA PHE A 88 33.02 2.25 -13.25
C PHE A 88 33.83 3.42 -13.88
N SER A 89 35.09 3.57 -13.54
CA SER A 89 35.95 4.62 -14.11
C SER A 89 36.17 4.49 -15.62
N THR A 90 35.89 3.32 -16.21
CA THR A 90 35.98 3.11 -17.68
C THR A 90 34.70 3.55 -18.41
N PHE A 91 33.66 3.96 -17.71
CA PHE A 91 32.44 4.41 -18.37
C PHE A 91 32.63 5.77 -19.03
N LEU A 92 32.29 5.84 -20.30
CA LEU A 92 32.35 7.09 -21.05
C LEU A 92 31.09 7.92 -20.77
N ILE A 93 31.30 9.13 -20.27
CA ILE A 93 30.22 10.09 -19.98
C ILE A 93 30.27 11.18 -21.09
N PRO A 94 29.16 11.37 -21.83
CA PRO A 94 29.07 12.52 -22.73
C PRO A 94 28.96 13.79 -21.89
N VAL A 95 29.81 14.79 -22.13
CA VAL A 95 29.84 16.02 -21.34
C VAL A 95 29.47 17.21 -22.25
N PRO A 96 28.21 17.64 -22.28
CA PRO A 96 27.80 18.84 -23.00
C PRO A 96 28.43 20.10 -22.39
N PRO A 97 28.40 21.24 -23.08
CA PRO A 97 28.77 22.53 -22.51
C PRO A 97 27.98 22.84 -21.24
N LEU A 98 28.57 23.50 -20.24
CA LEU A 98 27.95 23.74 -18.93
C LEU A 98 26.56 24.39 -19.02
N ALA A 99 26.36 25.33 -19.93
CA ALA A 99 25.08 25.98 -20.14
C ALA A 99 23.99 24.98 -20.62
N GLU A 100 24.40 24.04 -21.46
CA GLU A 100 23.50 22.98 -21.95
C GLU A 100 23.19 21.95 -20.87
N GLN A 101 24.16 21.55 -20.07
CA GLN A 101 23.91 20.66 -18.91
C GLN A 101 22.87 21.22 -17.95
N ARG A 102 22.95 22.53 -17.67
CA ARG A 102 21.93 23.21 -16.81
C ARG A 102 20.55 23.13 -17.45
N ARG A 103 20.40 23.43 -18.71
CA ARG A 103 19.12 23.34 -19.43
C ARG A 103 18.57 21.90 -19.41
N ILE A 104 19.43 20.91 -19.64
CA ILE A 104 19.05 19.49 -19.58
C ILE A 104 18.53 19.14 -18.21
N VAL A 105 19.23 19.50 -17.14
CA VAL A 105 18.83 19.22 -15.77
C VAL A 105 17.52 19.92 -15.42
N ASP A 106 17.36 21.20 -15.78
CA ASP A 106 16.14 21.97 -15.50
C ASP A 106 14.92 21.35 -16.20
N VAL A 107 15.05 20.88 -17.44
CA VAL A 107 13.97 20.21 -18.16
C VAL A 107 13.66 18.85 -17.53
N LEU A 108 14.69 18.09 -17.18
CA LEU A 108 14.58 16.79 -16.56
C LEU A 108 13.83 16.89 -15.20
N ASP A 109 14.24 17.83 -14.35
CA ASP A 109 13.60 18.06 -13.05
C ASP A 109 12.11 18.40 -13.18
N LYS A 110 11.75 19.24 -14.16
CA LYS A 110 10.34 19.58 -14.43
C LYS A 110 9.54 18.34 -14.82
N HIS A 111 10.08 17.49 -15.71
CA HIS A 111 9.38 16.29 -16.15
C HIS A 111 9.28 15.23 -15.04
N LEU A 112 10.34 15.04 -14.25
CA LEU A 112 10.31 14.13 -13.11
C LEU A 112 9.32 14.60 -12.06
N ALA A 113 9.25 15.89 -11.75
CA ALA A 113 8.25 16.44 -10.84
C ALA A 113 6.80 16.20 -11.32
N LEU A 114 6.56 16.25 -12.65
CA LEU A 114 5.25 15.90 -13.20
C LEU A 114 4.94 14.41 -13.02
N VAL A 115 5.93 13.53 -13.27
CA VAL A 115 5.76 12.08 -13.06
C VAL A 115 5.45 11.78 -11.58
N ASP A 116 6.22 12.36 -10.66
CA ASP A 116 5.97 12.23 -9.21
C ASP A 116 4.56 12.75 -8.82
N GLY A 117 4.08 13.81 -9.50
CA GLY A 117 2.72 14.31 -9.36
C GLY A 117 1.67 13.27 -9.75
N ILE A 118 1.83 12.70 -10.94
CA ILE A 118 0.92 11.68 -11.48
C ILE A 118 0.89 10.43 -10.58
N GLU A 119 2.05 9.99 -10.07
CA GLU A 119 2.11 8.84 -9.17
C GLU A 119 1.37 9.10 -7.85
N ARG A 120 1.52 10.32 -7.29
CA ARG A 120 0.76 10.72 -6.08
C ARG A 120 -0.73 10.79 -6.33
N ASP A 121 -1.15 11.35 -7.45
CA ASP A 121 -2.57 11.47 -7.81
C ASP A 121 -3.19 10.09 -8.03
N ARG A 122 -2.44 9.16 -8.63
CA ARG A 122 -2.86 7.76 -8.77
C ARG A 122 -3.04 7.08 -7.41
N ALA A 123 -2.09 7.24 -6.50
CA ALA A 123 -2.19 6.67 -5.15
C ALA A 123 -3.39 7.25 -4.37
N ASN A 124 -3.65 8.56 -4.52
CA ASN A 124 -4.82 9.22 -3.93
C ASN A 124 -6.12 8.68 -4.50
N LEU A 125 -6.18 8.46 -5.82
CA LEU A 125 -7.34 7.90 -6.50
C LEU A 125 -7.64 6.48 -6.00
N ASP A 126 -6.64 5.63 -5.87
CA ASP A 126 -6.79 4.27 -5.33
C ASP A 126 -7.34 4.29 -3.89
N ALA A 127 -6.87 5.23 -3.05
CA ALA A 127 -7.38 5.43 -1.70
C ALA A 127 -8.85 5.90 -1.69
N LEU A 128 -9.22 6.82 -2.58
CA LEU A 128 -10.60 7.30 -2.73
C LEU A 128 -11.54 6.18 -3.19
N PHE A 129 -11.12 5.32 -4.12
CA PHE A 129 -11.91 4.16 -4.52
C PHE A 129 -12.13 3.18 -3.37
N ALA A 130 -11.11 2.93 -2.55
CA ALA A 130 -11.26 2.08 -1.37
C ALA A 130 -12.27 2.68 -0.36
N GLN A 131 -12.19 3.99 -0.12
CA GLN A 131 -13.13 4.70 0.75
C GLN A 131 -14.55 4.66 0.19
N LEU A 132 -14.74 4.92 -1.11
CA LEU A 132 -16.04 4.85 -1.77
C LEU A 132 -16.67 3.47 -1.63
N LYS A 133 -15.88 2.41 -1.92
CA LYS A 133 -16.35 1.03 -1.76
C LYS A 133 -16.78 0.72 -0.33
N SER A 134 -16.00 1.15 0.66
CA SER A 134 -16.34 0.99 2.07
C SER A 134 -17.64 1.73 2.41
N LYS A 135 -17.80 2.97 1.93
CA LYS A 135 -19.00 3.77 2.20
C LYS A 135 -20.25 3.19 1.56
N VAL A 136 -20.13 2.70 0.32
CA VAL A 136 -21.27 2.03 -0.36
C VAL A 136 -21.70 0.78 0.40
N LEU A 137 -20.75 -0.02 0.88
CA LEU A 137 -21.06 -1.21 1.69
C LEU A 137 -21.68 -0.83 3.03
N ASP A 138 -21.19 0.21 3.70
CA ASP A 138 -21.75 0.72 4.95
C ASP A 138 -23.20 1.18 4.75
N LEU A 139 -23.48 1.96 3.71
CA LEU A 139 -24.85 2.37 3.37
C LEU A 139 -25.76 1.17 3.04
N ALA A 140 -25.21 0.16 2.33
CA ALA A 140 -25.99 -1.04 2.01
C ALA A 140 -26.42 -1.83 3.25
N VAL A 141 -25.50 -2.06 4.20
CA VAL A 141 -25.81 -2.82 5.43
C VAL A 141 -26.66 -2.05 6.41
N ARG A 142 -26.72 -0.72 6.32
CA ARG A 142 -27.61 0.14 7.10
C ARG A 142 -28.98 0.31 6.48
N GLY A 143 -29.20 -0.19 5.24
CA GLY A 143 -30.43 0.03 4.49
C GLY A 143 -30.60 1.44 3.94
N GLU A 144 -29.51 2.23 3.89
CA GLU A 144 -29.52 3.61 3.39
C GLU A 144 -29.17 3.72 1.89
N LEU A 145 -28.87 2.61 1.23
CA LEU A 145 -28.40 2.60 -0.16
C LEU A 145 -29.56 2.69 -1.17
N VAL A 146 -30.70 2.12 -0.83
CA VAL A 146 -31.90 2.10 -1.68
C VAL A 146 -33.10 2.58 -0.87
N GLU A 147 -34.11 3.13 -1.54
CA GLU A 147 -35.40 3.48 -0.91
C GLU A 147 -36.12 2.20 -0.50
N HIS A 148 -36.75 2.22 0.68
CA HIS A 148 -37.58 1.12 1.15
C HIS A 148 -38.93 1.14 0.43
N ASP A 149 -39.35 -0.02 -0.08
CA ASP A 149 -40.68 -0.19 -0.65
C ASP A 149 -41.62 -0.70 0.46
N PRO A 150 -42.71 0.04 0.78
CA PRO A 150 -43.67 -0.40 1.78
C PRO A 150 -44.43 -1.71 1.42
N GLU A 151 -44.41 -2.10 0.15
CA GLU A 151 -45.02 -3.35 -0.33
C GLU A 151 -44.08 -4.57 -0.20
N ASP A 152 -42.82 -4.35 0.16
CA ASP A 152 -41.87 -5.44 0.38
C ASP A 152 -42.25 -6.27 1.62
N GLU A 153 -42.12 -7.58 1.51
CA GLU A 153 -42.37 -8.51 2.62
C GLU A 153 -41.38 -8.25 3.75
N PRO A 154 -41.85 -8.05 5.01
CA PRO A 154 -40.96 -7.87 6.15
C PRO A 154 -40.01 -9.07 6.33
N ALA A 155 -38.76 -8.81 6.69
CA ALA A 155 -37.75 -9.86 6.87
C ALA A 155 -38.17 -10.92 7.92
N GLY A 156 -38.98 -10.55 8.90
CA GLY A 156 -39.54 -11.49 9.89
C GLY A 156 -40.37 -12.60 9.28
N GLU A 157 -41.16 -12.33 8.21
CA GLU A 157 -41.95 -13.35 7.51
C GLU A 157 -41.04 -14.32 6.74
N LEU A 158 -40.01 -13.78 6.05
CA LEU A 158 -39.01 -14.61 5.39
C LEU A 158 -38.31 -15.54 6.38
N LEU A 159 -37.89 -15.01 7.52
CA LEU A 159 -37.24 -15.81 8.58
C LEU A 159 -38.17 -16.89 9.17
N ALA A 160 -39.46 -16.61 9.29
CA ALA A 160 -40.45 -17.60 9.73
C ALA A 160 -40.54 -18.75 8.71
N ARG A 161 -40.68 -18.44 7.41
CA ARG A 161 -40.68 -19.46 6.34
C ARG A 161 -39.43 -20.31 6.32
N ILE A 162 -38.24 -19.66 6.43
CA ILE A 162 -36.97 -20.39 6.50
C ILE A 162 -36.96 -21.38 7.67
N ARG A 163 -37.51 -20.99 8.82
CA ARG A 163 -37.59 -21.85 9.99
C ARG A 163 -38.52 -23.03 9.77
N GLU A 164 -39.71 -22.82 9.19
CA GLU A 164 -40.63 -23.88 8.84
C GLU A 164 -40.01 -24.90 7.90
N GLU A 165 -39.30 -24.40 6.84
CA GLU A 165 -38.61 -25.26 5.90
C GLU A 165 -37.48 -26.05 6.56
N LYS A 166 -36.67 -25.46 7.45
CA LYS A 166 -35.67 -26.18 8.23
C LYS A 166 -36.25 -27.30 9.06
N LEU A 167 -37.41 -27.08 9.71
CA LEU A 167 -38.12 -28.11 10.49
C LEU A 167 -38.60 -29.23 9.56
N ALA A 168 -39.21 -28.91 8.43
CA ALA A 168 -39.63 -29.88 7.41
C ALA A 168 -38.46 -30.69 6.88
N MET A 169 -37.26 -30.06 6.64
CA MET A 169 -36.03 -30.77 6.22
C MET A 169 -35.54 -31.74 7.30
N VAL A 170 -35.71 -31.42 8.58
CA VAL A 170 -35.39 -32.35 9.68
C VAL A 170 -36.35 -33.54 9.67
N GLU A 171 -37.65 -33.33 9.46
CA GLU A 171 -38.67 -34.41 9.38
C GLU A 171 -38.38 -35.33 8.15
N ARG A 172 -37.94 -34.77 7.01
CA ARG A 172 -37.53 -35.53 5.82
C ARG A 172 -36.19 -36.23 5.99
N GLY A 173 -35.43 -35.96 7.06
CA GLY A 173 -34.11 -36.54 7.30
C GLY A 173 -32.98 -35.89 6.49
N GLU A 174 -33.23 -34.75 5.85
CA GLU A 174 -32.27 -33.99 5.10
C GLU A 174 -31.34 -33.17 6.00
N LEU A 175 -31.84 -32.72 7.13
CA LEU A 175 -31.13 -32.05 8.22
C LEU A 175 -31.21 -32.87 9.52
N LYS A 176 -30.21 -32.74 10.36
CA LYS A 176 -30.20 -33.36 11.69
C LYS A 176 -30.72 -32.36 12.73
N GLN A 177 -31.41 -32.83 13.76
CA GLN A 177 -31.91 -32.02 14.86
C GLN A 177 -30.81 -31.17 15.52
N LYS A 178 -29.58 -31.64 15.54
CA LYS A 178 -28.43 -30.90 16.07
C LYS A 178 -28.08 -29.66 15.24
N ASP A 179 -28.39 -29.64 13.94
CA ASP A 179 -28.04 -28.55 13.03
C ASP A 179 -28.93 -27.33 13.22
N ILE A 180 -30.13 -27.50 13.79
CA ILE A 180 -31.07 -26.43 14.14
C ILE A 180 -31.14 -26.13 15.66
N LYS A 181 -30.37 -26.88 16.48
CA LYS A 181 -30.42 -26.76 17.95
C LYS A 181 -30.03 -25.37 18.46
N ASN A 182 -29.16 -24.69 17.76
CA ASN A 182 -28.66 -23.37 18.15
C ASN A 182 -29.33 -22.22 17.37
N ASP A 183 -30.42 -22.53 16.65
CA ASP A 183 -31.17 -21.47 15.97
C ASP A 183 -31.86 -20.59 17.03
N THR A 184 -31.82 -19.29 16.79
CA THR A 184 -32.39 -18.28 17.68
C THR A 184 -33.45 -17.46 16.96
N VAL A 185 -34.24 -16.76 17.73
CA VAL A 185 -35.26 -15.81 17.25
C VAL A 185 -34.99 -14.47 17.87
N ILE A 186 -34.91 -13.45 17.05
CA ILE A 186 -34.87 -12.06 17.48
C ILE A 186 -36.30 -11.52 17.49
N PHE A 187 -36.67 -10.76 18.51
CA PHE A 187 -37.98 -10.12 18.62
C PHE A 187 -37.87 -8.82 19.42
N THR A 188 -38.77 -7.90 19.17
CA THR A 188 -38.87 -6.64 19.92
C THR A 188 -39.71 -6.87 21.18
N GLY A 189 -39.19 -6.51 22.36
CA GLY A 189 -39.88 -6.55 23.61
C GLY A 189 -40.93 -5.44 23.76
N SER A 190 -41.76 -5.53 24.85
CA SER A 190 -42.73 -4.48 25.15
C SER A 190 -42.11 -3.13 25.54
N ASP A 191 -40.85 -3.11 25.85
CA ASP A 191 -40.00 -1.94 26.13
C ASP A 191 -39.37 -1.31 24.88
N GLY A 192 -39.61 -1.90 23.69
CA GLY A 192 -39.07 -1.46 22.42
C GLY A 192 -37.63 -1.94 22.14
N LEU A 193 -37.03 -2.69 23.06
CA LEU A 193 -35.68 -3.23 22.90
C LEU A 193 -35.69 -4.58 22.17
N ARG A 194 -34.58 -4.93 21.53
CA ARG A 194 -34.44 -6.21 20.83
C ARG A 194 -33.88 -7.31 21.74
N TYR A 195 -34.47 -8.46 21.61
CA TYR A 195 -34.15 -9.65 22.39
C TYR A 195 -33.92 -10.86 21.50
N GLU A 196 -32.94 -11.65 21.85
CA GLU A 196 -32.68 -12.97 21.26
C GLU A 196 -33.12 -14.07 22.22
N LYS A 197 -33.76 -15.10 21.69
CA LYS A 197 -34.12 -16.33 22.46
C LYS A 197 -33.86 -17.56 21.60
N PRO A 198 -33.58 -18.74 22.21
CA PRO A 198 -33.51 -20.00 21.47
C PRO A 198 -34.85 -20.31 20.77
N ALA A 199 -34.76 -20.80 19.54
CA ALA A 199 -35.90 -21.11 18.69
C ALA A 199 -36.78 -22.27 19.29
N ASP A 200 -36.19 -23.14 20.13
CA ASP A 200 -36.87 -24.24 20.82
C ASP A 200 -37.72 -23.76 22.01
N GLY A 201 -37.68 -22.49 22.32
CA GLY A 201 -38.45 -21.87 23.43
C GLY A 201 -37.93 -22.18 24.83
N LYS A 202 -36.82 -22.93 24.99
CA LYS A 202 -36.32 -23.42 26.29
C LYS A 202 -35.30 -22.54 26.97
N GLY A 203 -35.07 -21.35 26.51
CA GLY A 203 -34.10 -20.40 27.08
C GLY A 203 -34.71 -19.10 27.55
N LYS A 204 -33.94 -18.33 28.35
CA LYS A 204 -34.29 -16.95 28.68
C LYS A 204 -33.96 -16.04 27.52
N ALA A 205 -34.80 -15.05 27.26
CA ALA A 205 -34.47 -13.99 26.30
C ALA A 205 -33.30 -13.16 26.84
N LYS A 206 -32.38 -12.84 25.97
CA LYS A 206 -31.20 -11.97 26.20
C LYS A 206 -31.43 -10.67 25.44
N CYS A 207 -31.31 -9.53 26.10
CA CYS A 207 -31.30 -8.25 25.42
C CYS A 207 -30.01 -8.16 24.56
N ILE A 208 -30.14 -7.78 23.29
CA ILE A 208 -29.05 -7.65 22.34
C ILE A 208 -28.88 -6.22 21.79
N GLU A 209 -29.61 -5.25 22.40
CA GLU A 209 -29.58 -3.86 21.92
C GLU A 209 -28.17 -3.28 21.89
N ASP A 210 -27.35 -3.58 22.91
CA ASP A 210 -25.94 -3.13 22.97
C ASP A 210 -25.03 -3.85 21.95
N GLU A 211 -25.48 -4.93 21.34
CA GLU A 211 -24.73 -5.70 20.35
C GLU A 211 -25.01 -5.23 18.91
N ILE A 212 -26.05 -4.39 18.72
CA ILE A 212 -26.47 -3.88 17.42
C ILE A 212 -25.63 -2.61 17.11
N PRO A 213 -24.80 -2.63 16.08
CA PRO A 213 -23.81 -1.55 15.84
C PRO A 213 -24.41 -0.29 15.20
N PHE A 214 -25.65 -0.33 14.72
CA PHE A 214 -26.34 0.79 14.05
C PHE A 214 -27.87 0.58 14.10
N GLU A 215 -28.62 1.65 13.83
CA GLU A 215 -30.08 1.55 13.70
C GLU A 215 -30.46 0.67 12.51
N ILE A 216 -31.36 -0.30 12.77
CA ILE A 216 -31.86 -1.21 11.74
C ILE A 216 -33.15 -0.61 11.17
N PRO A 217 -33.28 -0.52 9.84
CA PRO A 217 -34.48 0.00 9.18
C PRO A 217 -35.76 -0.75 9.55
N GLU A 218 -36.90 -0.10 9.40
CA GLU A 218 -38.20 -0.72 9.59
C GLU A 218 -38.39 -1.88 8.60
N GLY A 219 -38.96 -3.00 9.07
CA GLY A 219 -39.11 -4.21 8.24
C GLY A 219 -37.91 -5.14 8.20
N TRP A 220 -36.75 -4.74 8.74
CA TRP A 220 -35.56 -5.60 8.86
C TRP A 220 -35.57 -6.36 10.20
N SER A 221 -34.86 -7.51 10.23
CA SER A 221 -34.80 -8.40 11.41
C SER A 221 -33.38 -8.79 11.74
#